data_f24e538693dfd7efc4a32f5cf69991f5
#
_entry.id   f24e538693dfd7efc4a32f5cf69991f5
#
_cell.length_a   1.000
_cell.length_b   1.000
_cell.length_c   1.000
_cell.angle_alpha   90.00
_cell.angle_beta   90.00
_cell.angle_gamma   90.00
#
_symmetry.space_group_name_H-M   'P 1'
#
loop_
_entity.id
_entity.type
_entity.pdbx_description
1 polymer ?
#
loop_
_entity_poly.entity_id
_entity_poly.type
_entity_poly.pdbx_seq_one_letter_code
_entity_poly.pdbx_strand_id
1 'polypeptide(L)'
;EGANGMICIADELGDDRFRVVCYPEALHALLSRNRELRREGLEGAERDRRLEEEVKAGSIVLPEQPAALHVIDGPTGSYDPATGQLNDEASRLRIIFTPYGTAEEMGLPTERQGDMPWVMNSGELFSHIIIFGEGNEEEERE
;
A
#
# COMPACT_ATOMS: atom_id res chain seq x y z
N GLU A 1 3.98 0.67 16.92
CA GLU A 1 4.71 -0.55 16.59
C GLU A 1 4.02 -1.75 17.26
N GLY A 2 3.67 -2.76 16.47
CA GLY A 2 3.03 -3.96 16.98
C GLY A 2 4.04 -4.95 17.57
N ALA A 3 3.55 -5.92 18.33
CA ALA A 3 4.37 -6.96 18.94
C ALA A 3 5.06 -7.90 17.90
N ASN A 4 4.65 -7.84 16.64
CA ASN A 4 5.18 -8.64 15.53
C ASN A 4 6.17 -7.87 14.63
N GLY A 5 6.65 -6.70 15.03
CA GLY A 5 7.55 -5.86 14.24
C GLY A 5 6.89 -5.11 13.08
N MET A 6 5.56 -5.13 13.00
CA MET A 6 4.81 -4.37 12.00
C MET A 6 4.51 -2.96 12.48
N ILE A 7 4.54 -2.00 11.56
CA ILE A 7 4.12 -0.63 11.80
C ILE A 7 2.75 -0.46 11.16
N CYS A 8 1.77 -0.06 11.95
CA CYS A 8 0.40 0.18 11.48
C CYS A 8 0.07 1.66 11.59
N ILE A 9 -0.44 2.22 10.51
CA ILE A 9 -0.87 3.61 10.43
C ILE A 9 -2.39 3.61 10.31
N ALA A 10 -3.04 4.17 11.31
CA ALA A 10 -4.48 4.39 11.28
C ALA A 10 -4.80 5.66 10.47
N ASP A 11 -6.02 5.72 9.98
CA ASP A 11 -6.52 6.84 9.20
C ASP A 11 -6.65 8.12 10.02
N GLU A 12 -6.69 9.25 9.34
CA GLU A 12 -7.02 10.53 9.95
C GLU A 12 -8.51 10.58 10.28
N LEU A 13 -8.82 10.96 11.52
CA LEU A 13 -10.21 11.11 11.95
C LEU A 13 -10.88 12.27 11.23
N GLY A 14 -12.03 12.04 10.65
CA GLY A 14 -12.88 13.11 10.13
C GLY A 14 -13.25 13.03 8.66
N ASP A 15 -12.85 11.98 7.95
CA ASP A 15 -13.36 11.69 6.62
C ASP A 15 -14.42 10.57 6.66
N ASP A 16 -14.98 10.23 5.50
CA ASP A 16 -16.03 9.21 5.37
C ASP A 16 -15.48 7.79 5.21
N ARG A 17 -14.17 7.61 5.38
CA ARG A 17 -13.51 6.32 5.17
C ARG A 17 -12.78 5.86 6.42
N PHE A 18 -12.72 4.55 6.57
CA PHE A 18 -11.87 3.85 7.51
C PHE A 18 -10.74 3.19 6.73
N ARG A 19 -9.48 3.45 7.11
CA ARG A 19 -8.33 2.87 6.46
C ARG A 19 -7.21 2.59 7.46
N VAL A 20 -6.65 1.39 7.39
CA VAL A 20 -5.45 1.00 8.15
C VAL A 20 -4.45 0.37 7.20
N VAL A 21 -3.20 0.78 7.31
CA VAL A 21 -2.09 0.22 6.53
C VAL A 21 -1.04 -0.29 7.49
N CYS A 22 -0.67 -1.56 7.37
CA CYS A 22 0.39 -2.18 8.16
C CYS A 22 1.52 -2.65 7.24
N TYR A 23 2.77 -2.38 7.63
CA TYR A 23 3.94 -2.74 6.84
C TYR A 23 5.15 -3.04 7.75
N PRO A 24 6.14 -3.82 7.28
CA PRO A 24 7.34 -4.09 8.05
C PRO A 24 8.25 -2.86 8.14
N GLU A 25 9.09 -2.83 9.16
CA GLU A 25 10.01 -1.72 9.43
C GLU A 25 10.89 -1.36 8.21
N ALA A 26 11.27 -2.34 7.40
CA ALA A 26 12.08 -2.11 6.19
C ALA A 26 11.46 -1.13 5.19
N LEU A 27 10.14 -0.94 5.21
CA LEU A 27 9.43 0.05 4.37
C LEU A 27 9.26 1.42 5.05
N HIS A 28 9.62 1.55 6.32
CA HIS A 28 9.28 2.75 7.08
C HIS A 28 9.94 4.01 6.54
N ALA A 29 11.21 3.96 6.19
CA ALA A 29 11.93 5.12 5.66
C ALA A 29 11.25 5.68 4.40
N LEU A 30 10.91 4.82 3.44
CA LEU A 30 10.25 5.23 2.21
C LEU A 30 8.82 5.75 2.45
N LEU A 31 8.02 4.99 3.20
CA LEU A 31 6.61 5.32 3.38
C LEU A 31 6.40 6.53 4.31
N SER A 32 7.22 6.71 5.33
CA SER A 32 7.16 7.90 6.18
C SER A 32 7.56 9.16 5.40
N ARG A 33 8.62 9.07 4.58
CA ARG A 33 9.04 10.19 3.73
C ARG A 33 7.98 10.54 2.68
N ASN A 34 7.34 9.54 2.10
CA ASN A 34 6.23 9.77 1.18
C ASN A 34 5.08 10.57 1.83
N ARG A 35 4.73 10.23 3.09
CA ARG A 35 3.71 10.99 3.83
C ARG A 35 4.15 12.43 4.14
N GLU A 36 5.41 12.63 4.51
CA GLU A 36 5.95 13.97 4.75
C GLU A 36 5.86 14.85 3.50
N LEU A 37 6.32 14.35 2.35
CA LEU A 37 6.26 15.08 1.08
C LEU A 37 4.82 15.41 0.67
N ARG A 38 3.88 14.50 0.94
CA ARG A 38 2.46 14.78 0.72
C ARG A 38 1.96 15.92 1.60
N ARG A 39 2.35 15.97 2.87
CA ARG A 39 2.02 17.06 3.79
C ARG A 39 2.65 18.39 3.37
N GLU A 40 3.82 18.34 2.74
CA GLU A 40 4.49 19.50 2.16
C GLU A 40 3.83 20.00 0.86
N GLY A 41 2.83 19.26 0.34
CA GLY A 41 2.07 19.61 -0.85
C GLY A 41 2.61 19.06 -2.16
N LEU A 42 3.62 18.18 -2.12
CA LEU A 42 4.11 17.51 -3.33
C LEU A 42 3.16 16.39 -3.74
N GLU A 43 2.80 16.35 -5.01
CA GLU A 43 1.86 15.37 -5.56
C GLU A 43 2.42 14.68 -6.81
N GLY A 44 1.92 13.47 -7.08
CA GLY A 44 2.16 12.73 -8.32
C GLY A 44 3.63 12.57 -8.68
N ALA A 45 3.95 12.88 -9.93
CA ALA A 45 5.29 12.66 -10.50
C ALA A 45 6.39 13.49 -9.80
N GLU A 46 6.07 14.66 -9.26
CA GLU A 46 7.04 15.49 -8.54
C GLU A 46 7.46 14.82 -7.22
N ARG A 47 6.51 14.28 -6.49
CA ARG A 47 6.79 13.53 -5.26
C ARG A 47 7.62 12.28 -5.55
N ASP A 48 7.25 11.52 -6.57
CA ASP A 48 7.95 10.29 -6.94
C ASP A 48 9.39 10.58 -7.36
N ARG A 49 9.61 11.63 -8.15
CA ARG A 49 10.94 12.08 -8.52
C ARG A 49 11.79 12.45 -7.30
N ARG A 50 11.21 13.14 -6.33
CA ARG A 50 11.91 13.53 -5.10
C ARG A 50 12.33 12.30 -4.30
N LEU A 51 11.43 11.33 -4.17
CA LEU A 51 11.73 10.07 -3.50
C LEU A 51 12.83 9.29 -4.20
N GLU A 52 12.80 9.22 -5.53
CA GLU A 52 13.85 8.57 -6.32
C GLU A 52 15.21 9.24 -6.15
N GLU A 53 15.26 10.56 -6.10
CA GLU A 53 16.48 11.32 -5.82
C GLU A 53 17.06 10.97 -4.44
N GLU A 54 16.21 10.88 -3.43
CA GLU A 54 16.61 10.54 -2.07
C GLU A 54 17.06 9.07 -1.95
N VAL A 55 16.44 8.16 -2.69
CA VAL A 55 16.88 6.76 -2.81
C VAL A 55 18.26 6.67 -3.45
N LYS A 56 18.48 7.36 -4.56
CA LYS A 56 19.77 7.40 -5.26
C LYS A 56 20.88 8.03 -4.43
N ALA A 57 20.53 9.02 -3.62
CA ALA A 57 21.48 9.68 -2.71
C ALA A 57 21.80 8.84 -1.46
N GLY A 58 21.09 7.74 -1.24
CA GLY A 58 21.27 6.89 -0.07
C GLY A 58 20.58 7.37 1.19
N SER A 59 19.77 8.44 1.12
CA SER A 59 19.00 8.96 2.26
C SER A 59 17.83 8.04 2.63
N ILE A 60 17.30 7.32 1.64
CA ILE A 60 16.28 6.29 1.82
C ILE A 60 16.86 4.95 1.38
N VAL A 61 16.88 3.99 2.30
CA VAL A 61 17.30 2.61 2.00
C VAL A 61 16.06 1.77 1.74
N LEU A 62 15.99 1.19 0.54
CA LEU A 62 14.90 0.29 0.16
C LEU A 62 15.10 -1.09 0.79
N PRO A 63 14.00 -1.86 1.02
CA PRO A 63 14.13 -3.24 1.46
C PRO A 63 14.87 -4.09 0.42
N GLU A 64 15.73 -4.99 0.87
CA GLU A 64 16.47 -5.92 0.00
C GLU A 64 15.58 -7.00 -0.60
N GLN A 65 14.47 -7.30 0.04
CA GLN A 65 13.51 -8.32 -0.37
C GLN A 65 12.14 -7.70 -0.63
N PRO A 66 11.28 -8.34 -1.43
CA PRO A 66 9.89 -7.92 -1.53
C PRO A 66 9.24 -7.83 -0.15
N ALA A 67 8.49 -6.78 0.09
CA ALA A 67 7.88 -6.51 1.39
C ALA A 67 6.37 -6.29 1.27
N ALA A 68 5.62 -6.85 2.21
CA ALA A 68 4.17 -6.83 2.18
C ALA A 68 3.58 -5.60 2.89
N LEU A 69 2.60 -4.97 2.25
CA LEU A 69 1.67 -4.04 2.88
C LEU A 69 0.31 -4.71 3.03
N HIS A 70 -0.26 -4.60 4.21
CA HIS A 70 -1.63 -5.05 4.48
C HIS A 70 -2.52 -3.81 4.59
N VAL A 71 -3.54 -3.72 3.76
CA VAL A 71 -4.48 -2.59 3.73
C VAL A 71 -5.88 -3.10 4.05
N ILE A 72 -6.53 -2.42 4.99
CA ILE A 72 -7.96 -2.58 5.25
C ILE A 72 -8.60 -1.24 4.99
N ASP A 73 -9.60 -1.21 4.15
CA ASP A 73 -10.28 0.01 3.70
C ASP A 73 -11.79 -0.22 3.64
N GLY A 74 -12.56 0.79 3.94
CA GLY A 74 -14.02 0.73 3.89
C GLY A 74 -14.68 2.03 4.31
N PRO A 75 -16.02 2.09 4.25
CA PRO A 75 -16.76 3.22 4.80
C PRO A 75 -16.54 3.35 6.30
N THR A 76 -16.73 4.55 6.84
CA THR A 76 -16.78 4.75 8.29
C THR A 76 -17.88 3.86 8.88
N GLY A 77 -17.56 3.12 9.94
CA GLY A 77 -18.46 2.12 10.52
C GLY A 77 -18.18 0.69 10.08
N SER A 78 -17.23 0.48 9.15
CA SER A 78 -16.79 -0.88 8.78
C SER A 78 -16.07 -1.60 9.92
N TYR A 79 -15.60 -0.89 10.90
CA TYR A 79 -14.93 -1.40 12.08
C TYR A 79 -15.75 -1.12 13.34
N ASP A 80 -16.02 -2.14 14.13
CA ASP A 80 -16.69 -2.02 15.44
C ASP A 80 -15.63 -1.97 16.55
N PRO A 81 -15.40 -0.79 17.19
CA PRO A 81 -14.41 -0.67 18.25
C PRO A 81 -14.74 -1.45 19.52
N ALA A 82 -16.01 -1.81 19.72
CA ALA A 82 -16.44 -2.59 20.88
C ALA A 82 -16.08 -4.08 20.77
N THR A 83 -16.13 -4.63 19.57
CA THR A 83 -15.85 -6.05 19.31
C THR A 83 -14.51 -6.30 18.60
N GLY A 84 -13.93 -5.27 17.99
CA GLY A 84 -12.74 -5.39 17.16
C GLY A 84 -12.98 -6.05 15.80
N GLN A 85 -14.24 -6.18 15.39
CA GLN A 85 -14.61 -6.86 14.17
C GLN A 85 -14.85 -5.90 13.01
N LEU A 86 -14.58 -6.40 11.81
CA LEU A 86 -14.90 -5.74 10.54
C LEU A 86 -16.19 -6.33 9.96
N ASN A 87 -16.99 -5.51 9.31
CA ASN A 87 -18.16 -5.96 8.56
C ASN A 87 -17.80 -6.27 7.09
N ASP A 88 -18.80 -6.68 6.31
CA ASP A 88 -18.63 -7.10 4.91
C ASP A 88 -18.33 -5.91 3.97
N GLU A 89 -18.49 -4.67 4.41
CA GLU A 89 -18.16 -3.47 3.63
C GLU A 89 -16.66 -3.16 3.64
N ALA A 90 -15.91 -3.75 4.57
CA ALA A 90 -14.47 -3.61 4.63
C ALA A 90 -13.78 -4.50 3.61
N SER A 91 -12.95 -3.91 2.76
CA SER A 91 -12.10 -4.65 1.83
C SER A 91 -10.71 -4.88 2.43
N ARG A 92 -10.12 -6.00 2.06
CA ARG A 92 -8.76 -6.36 2.44
C ARG A 92 -7.91 -6.46 1.20
N LEU A 93 -6.83 -5.70 1.19
CA LEU A 93 -5.89 -5.67 0.08
C LEU A 93 -4.50 -6.01 0.61
N ARG A 94 -3.79 -6.89 -0.08
CA ARG A 94 -2.40 -7.18 0.17
C ARG A 94 -1.57 -6.68 -1.00
N ILE A 95 -0.54 -5.94 -0.69
CA ILE A 95 0.38 -5.40 -1.67
C ILE A 95 1.76 -5.98 -1.38
N ILE A 96 2.41 -6.52 -2.41
CA ILE A 96 3.81 -6.92 -2.32
C ILE A 96 4.64 -5.85 -3.02
N PHE A 97 5.39 -5.09 -2.25
CA PHE A 97 6.23 -4.03 -2.75
C PHE A 97 7.49 -4.60 -3.40
N THR A 98 7.69 -4.29 -4.67
CA THR A 98 8.77 -4.80 -5.52
C THR A 98 9.46 -3.63 -6.24
N PRO A 99 10.27 -2.82 -5.55
CA PRO A 99 10.85 -1.63 -6.16
C PRO A 99 11.54 -1.92 -7.50
N TYR A 100 11.17 -1.18 -8.52
CA TYR A 100 11.69 -1.30 -9.89
C TYR A 100 11.43 -2.66 -10.57
N GLY A 101 10.69 -3.56 -9.95
CA GLY A 101 10.31 -4.84 -10.56
C GLY A 101 9.39 -4.66 -11.75
N THR A 102 9.56 -5.49 -12.78
CA THR A 102 8.71 -5.45 -13.97
C THR A 102 7.70 -6.59 -13.99
N ALA A 103 6.53 -6.33 -14.52
CA ALA A 103 5.49 -7.33 -14.68
C ALA A 103 5.96 -8.51 -15.53
N GLU A 104 6.75 -8.23 -16.59
CA GLU A 104 7.30 -9.25 -17.46
C GLU A 104 8.21 -10.23 -16.71
N GLU A 105 9.14 -9.73 -15.91
CA GLU A 105 10.05 -10.57 -15.10
C GLU A 105 9.31 -11.40 -14.04
N MET A 106 8.21 -10.85 -13.52
CA MET A 106 7.39 -11.53 -12.50
C MET A 106 6.34 -12.46 -13.08
N GLY A 107 6.12 -12.44 -14.41
CA GLY A 107 5.11 -13.28 -15.06
C GLY A 107 3.67 -12.89 -14.73
N LEU A 108 3.43 -11.59 -14.47
CA LEU A 108 2.12 -11.07 -14.07
C LEU A 108 1.60 -10.04 -15.06
N PRO A 109 0.26 -9.88 -15.18
CA PRO A 109 -0.32 -8.82 -16.00
C PRO A 109 -0.14 -7.43 -15.36
N THR A 110 -0.29 -6.39 -16.16
CA THR A 110 -0.28 -4.98 -15.70
C THR A 110 -1.68 -4.41 -15.48
N GLU A 111 -2.70 -5.20 -15.76
CA GLU A 111 -4.10 -4.83 -15.58
C GLU A 111 -4.83 -5.90 -14.78
N ARG A 112 -5.82 -5.47 -14.03
CA ARG A 112 -6.66 -6.39 -13.25
C ARG A 112 -7.39 -7.38 -14.16
N GLN A 113 -7.31 -8.66 -13.84
CA GLN A 113 -7.98 -9.76 -14.52
C GLN A 113 -8.60 -10.69 -13.48
N GLY A 114 -9.86 -10.43 -13.11
CA GLY A 114 -10.52 -11.19 -12.06
C GLY A 114 -9.78 -11.11 -10.72
N ASP A 115 -9.55 -12.26 -10.12
CA ASP A 115 -8.82 -12.41 -8.85
C ASP A 115 -7.30 -12.61 -9.03
N MET A 116 -6.82 -12.57 -10.27
CA MET A 116 -5.39 -12.74 -10.55
C MET A 116 -4.58 -11.57 -10.00
N PRO A 117 -3.47 -11.82 -9.31
CA PRO A 117 -2.54 -10.76 -8.94
C PRO A 117 -2.02 -10.02 -10.16
N TRP A 118 -1.82 -8.72 -10.04
CA TRP A 118 -1.34 -7.87 -11.12
C TRP A 118 -0.37 -6.82 -10.60
N VAL A 119 0.42 -6.23 -11.50
CA VAL A 119 1.49 -5.28 -11.15
C VAL A 119 1.08 -3.87 -11.49
N MET A 120 1.13 -3.00 -10.49
CA MET A 120 0.99 -1.56 -10.65
C MET A 120 2.36 -0.90 -10.73
N ASN A 121 2.49 0.14 -11.58
CA ASN A 121 3.72 0.91 -11.75
C ASN A 121 4.95 0.04 -12.10
N SER A 122 4.75 -0.93 -13.00
CA SER A 122 5.81 -1.84 -13.44
C SER A 122 7.10 -1.10 -13.84
N GLY A 123 8.23 -1.49 -13.27
CA GLY A 123 9.55 -0.90 -13.55
C GLY A 123 9.85 0.41 -12.82
N GLU A 124 8.92 0.96 -12.06
CA GLU A 124 9.08 2.20 -11.31
C GLU A 124 9.42 1.95 -9.83
N LEU A 125 9.79 2.99 -9.09
CA LEU A 125 10.09 2.90 -7.66
C LEU A 125 8.96 2.23 -6.88
N PHE A 126 7.72 2.63 -7.15
CA PHE A 126 6.53 2.09 -6.49
C PHE A 126 5.91 0.90 -7.22
N SER A 127 6.71 0.14 -7.97
CA SER A 127 6.24 -1.14 -8.52
C SER A 127 5.78 -2.05 -7.39
N HIS A 128 4.58 -2.60 -7.51
CA HIS A 128 4.00 -3.50 -6.52
C HIS A 128 2.99 -4.46 -7.12
N ILE A 129 2.88 -5.62 -6.49
CA ILE A 129 1.89 -6.65 -6.83
C ILE A 129 0.66 -6.42 -5.97
N ILE A 130 -0.51 -6.38 -6.58
CA ILE A 130 -1.80 -6.27 -5.88
C ILE A 130 -2.43 -7.65 -5.79
N ILE A 131 -2.80 -8.03 -4.58
CA ILE A 131 -3.51 -9.28 -4.28
C ILE A 131 -4.78 -8.91 -3.52
N PHE A 132 -5.95 -9.16 -4.13
CA PHE A 132 -7.22 -8.93 -3.49
C PHE A 132 -7.53 -10.02 -2.46
N GLY A 133 -8.04 -9.60 -1.29
CA GLY A 133 -8.59 -10.49 -0.28
C GLY A 133 -10.12 -10.56 -0.38
N GLU A 134 -10.73 -11.28 0.55
CA GLU A 134 -12.19 -11.35 0.68
C GLU A 134 -12.78 -9.94 0.88
N GLY A 135 -13.96 -9.70 0.31
CA GLY A 135 -14.66 -8.41 0.39
C GLY A 135 -14.46 -7.48 -0.81
N ASN A 136 -13.57 -7.82 -1.75
CA ASN A 136 -13.31 -7.01 -2.94
C ASN A 136 -14.11 -7.45 -4.19
N GLU A 137 -15.04 -8.40 -4.04
CA GLU A 137 -15.76 -8.97 -5.16
C GLU A 137 -16.82 -8.03 -5.77
N GLU A 138 -17.24 -7.01 -5.03
CA GLU A 138 -18.30 -6.09 -5.47
C GLU A 138 -17.82 -4.98 -6.41
N GLU A 139 -16.53 -4.64 -6.43
CA GLU A 139 -15.99 -3.65 -7.37
C GLU A 139 -15.95 -4.13 -8.83
N GLU A 140 -16.07 -5.43 -9.07
CA GLU A 140 -16.13 -5.98 -10.43
C GLU A 140 -17.49 -5.81 -11.15
N ARG A 141 -18.53 -5.36 -10.45
CA ARG A 141 -19.88 -5.28 -11.01
C ARG A 141 -20.28 -3.91 -11.53
N GLU A 142 -19.42 -2.95 -11.41
CA GLU A 142 -19.55 -1.64 -12.03
C GLU A 142 -18.58 -1.53 -13.22
#